data_cae37f08c9997ad22d7e096cb8999c94
#
_entry.id   cae37f08c9997ad22d7e096cb8999c94
#
_cell.length_a   1.000
_cell.length_b   1.000
_cell.length_c   1.000
_cell.angle_alpha   90.00
_cell.angle_beta   90.00
_cell.angle_gamma   90.00
#
_symmetry.space_group_name_H-M   'P 1'
#
loop_
_entity.id
_entity.type
_entity.pdbx_description
1 polymer ?
#
loop_
_entity_poly.entity_id
_entity_poly.type
_entity_poly.pdbx_seq_one_letter_code
_entity_poly.pdbx_strand_id
1 'polypeptide(L)'
;MGEAKTTVMKSRTKSNMKDLVFIMLGILSYSVGYTAFILPEKVVMGGASGIAALVFYATEIPTWISLAVINCTLLLIALKALNLQFIIRTLTGVGILLFFVGVLQLFFEAHPIITAGEDKFMHVLIGGAMGGAGLGLVFSHNGSTGGTDIITVLLNKYFNMSFGRAMQFVDCTIICSSYLLFRSTETIVYGVAFTLVATIVCDYVINGSRQTVQFLIISKKYQEIADAINTDVRRGVTLIEGKGWYSKKDVDLLIVLTRKYESQEVFAVIKAIDPDAVVSQTFCQGVFGEGFDKIK
;
A
#
# COMPACT_ATOMS: atom_id res chain seq x y z
N MET A 1 2.53 -38.59 -6.25
CA MET A 1 3.48 -37.45 -6.27
C MET A 1 3.25 -36.47 -7.42
N GLY A 2 2.64 -36.89 -8.53
CA GLY A 2 2.31 -36.03 -9.69
C GLY A 2 1.11 -35.08 -9.46
N GLU A 3 0.01 -35.57 -8.87
CA GLU A 3 -1.21 -34.78 -8.69
C GLU A 3 -1.04 -33.62 -7.69
N ALA A 4 -0.31 -33.82 -6.61
CA ALA A 4 -0.02 -32.75 -5.65
C ALA A 4 0.81 -31.60 -6.28
N LYS A 5 1.79 -31.93 -7.15
CA LYS A 5 2.55 -30.92 -7.91
C LYS A 5 1.68 -30.13 -8.87
N THR A 6 0.74 -30.81 -9.56
CA THR A 6 -0.17 -30.17 -10.53
C THR A 6 -1.19 -29.27 -9.85
N THR A 7 -1.69 -29.65 -8.67
CA THR A 7 -2.62 -28.83 -7.86
C THR A 7 -1.91 -27.60 -7.27
N VAL A 8 -0.68 -27.74 -6.79
CA VAL A 8 0.13 -26.61 -6.29
C VAL A 8 0.51 -25.66 -7.42
N MET A 9 0.85 -26.17 -8.62
CA MET A 9 1.11 -25.34 -9.79
C MET A 9 -0.14 -24.58 -10.26
N LYS A 10 -1.31 -25.20 -10.32
CA LYS A 10 -2.58 -24.55 -10.66
C LYS A 10 -2.98 -23.48 -9.65
N SER A 11 -2.80 -23.74 -8.34
CA SER A 11 -3.06 -22.76 -7.28
C SER A 11 -2.12 -21.55 -7.39
N ARG A 12 -0.83 -21.77 -7.67
CA ARG A 12 0.18 -20.73 -7.82
C ARG A 12 -0.06 -19.86 -9.07
N THR A 13 -0.51 -20.45 -10.17
CA THR A 13 -0.85 -19.73 -11.41
C THR A 13 -2.11 -18.88 -11.23
N LYS A 14 -3.12 -19.39 -10.51
CA LYS A 14 -4.37 -18.67 -10.26
C LYS A 14 -4.17 -17.48 -9.27
N SER A 15 -3.24 -17.59 -8.34
CA SER A 15 -2.79 -16.49 -7.48
C SER A 15 -2.08 -15.41 -8.31
N ASN A 16 -1.16 -15.79 -9.17
CA ASN A 16 -0.40 -14.85 -10.00
C ASN A 16 -1.28 -14.07 -10.99
N MET A 17 -2.35 -14.66 -11.53
CA MET A 17 -3.28 -13.95 -12.41
C MET A 17 -4.14 -12.93 -11.67
N LYS A 18 -4.59 -13.24 -10.47
CA LYS A 18 -5.32 -12.27 -9.61
C LYS A 18 -4.42 -11.08 -9.25
N ASP A 19 -3.19 -11.38 -8.83
CA ASP A 19 -2.21 -10.34 -8.49
C ASP A 19 -1.95 -9.41 -9.68
N LEU A 20 -1.81 -9.96 -10.90
CA LEU A 20 -1.61 -9.16 -12.09
C LEU A 20 -2.78 -8.23 -12.41
N VAL A 21 -4.03 -8.69 -12.22
CA VAL A 21 -5.23 -7.86 -12.43
C VAL A 21 -5.26 -6.70 -11.45
N PHE A 22 -4.98 -6.96 -10.16
CA PHE A 22 -4.94 -5.88 -9.17
C PHE A 22 -3.78 -4.90 -9.42
N ILE A 23 -2.62 -5.39 -9.86
CA ILE A 23 -1.50 -4.53 -10.28
C ILE A 23 -1.91 -3.65 -11.45
N MET A 24 -2.57 -4.20 -12.49
CA MET A 24 -3.05 -3.42 -13.62
C MET A 24 -4.07 -2.35 -13.22
N LEU A 25 -5.05 -2.71 -12.37
CA LEU A 25 -6.04 -1.76 -11.85
C LEU A 25 -5.36 -0.66 -11.00
N GLY A 26 -4.38 -1.03 -10.19
CA GLY A 26 -3.61 -0.09 -9.40
C GLY A 26 -2.82 0.88 -10.28
N ILE A 27 -2.11 0.38 -11.29
CA ILE A 27 -1.36 1.22 -12.23
C ILE A 27 -2.30 2.10 -13.06
N LEU A 28 -3.46 1.60 -13.47
CA LEU A 28 -4.47 2.39 -14.16
C LEU A 28 -4.96 3.55 -13.29
N SER A 29 -5.34 3.29 -12.03
CA SER A 29 -5.76 4.34 -11.08
C SER A 29 -4.67 5.38 -10.89
N TYR A 30 -3.43 4.94 -10.66
CA TYR A 30 -2.27 5.83 -10.55
C TYR A 30 -2.09 6.69 -11.81
N SER A 31 -2.14 6.08 -13.00
CA SER A 31 -1.93 6.76 -14.28
C SER A 31 -3.02 7.79 -14.57
N VAL A 32 -4.29 7.49 -14.24
CA VAL A 32 -5.39 8.47 -14.36
C VAL A 32 -5.18 9.63 -13.39
N GLY A 33 -4.90 9.34 -12.11
CA GLY A 33 -4.62 10.39 -11.11
C GLY A 33 -3.48 11.31 -11.54
N TYR A 34 -2.42 10.74 -12.09
CA TYR A 34 -1.25 11.46 -12.58
C TYR A 34 -1.56 12.32 -13.81
N THR A 35 -2.09 11.71 -14.88
CA THR A 35 -2.22 12.38 -16.19
C THR A 35 -3.41 13.31 -16.27
N ALA A 36 -4.54 12.99 -15.59
CA ALA A 36 -5.75 13.79 -15.63
C ALA A 36 -5.77 14.95 -14.61
N PHE A 37 -5.14 14.76 -13.42
CA PHE A 37 -5.28 15.72 -12.33
C PHE A 37 -3.98 16.44 -11.98
N ILE A 38 -2.84 15.75 -11.97
CA ILE A 38 -1.59 16.31 -11.49
C ILE A 38 -0.80 17.01 -12.60
N LEU A 39 -0.69 16.37 -13.74
CA LEU A 39 0.10 16.88 -14.86
C LEU A 39 -0.43 18.23 -15.39
N PRO A 40 -1.76 18.45 -15.59
CA PRO A 40 -2.28 19.73 -16.04
C PRO A 40 -2.03 20.87 -15.05
N GLU A 41 -2.02 20.60 -13.76
CA GLU A 41 -1.83 21.60 -12.69
C GLU A 41 -0.37 21.98 -12.45
N LYS A 42 0.56 21.44 -13.20
CA LYS A 42 2.00 21.66 -13.05
C LYS A 42 2.52 21.34 -11.64
N VAL A 43 1.92 20.33 -10.99
CA VAL A 43 2.33 19.86 -9.69
C VAL A 43 3.40 18.79 -9.87
N VAL A 44 4.50 18.91 -9.14
CA VAL A 44 5.60 17.95 -9.14
C VAL A 44 5.44 17.06 -7.91
N MET A 45 5.17 15.80 -8.16
CA MET A 45 5.12 14.78 -7.12
C MET A 45 6.51 14.18 -6.87
N GLY A 46 6.64 13.36 -5.85
CA GLY A 46 7.82 12.50 -5.67
C GLY A 46 7.92 11.42 -6.75
N GLY A 47 8.98 10.65 -6.70
CA GLY A 47 9.14 9.50 -7.57
C GLY A 47 9.66 9.80 -8.98
N ALA A 48 9.81 8.74 -9.77
CA ALA A 48 10.23 8.87 -11.17
C ALA A 48 9.25 9.68 -12.01
N SER A 49 7.96 9.61 -11.69
CA SER A 49 6.91 10.40 -12.36
C SER A 49 7.08 11.89 -12.09
N GLY A 50 7.59 12.28 -10.91
CA GLY A 50 7.95 13.67 -10.62
C GLY A 50 9.12 14.16 -11.47
N ILE A 51 10.18 13.34 -11.62
CA ILE A 51 11.30 13.66 -12.51
C ILE A 51 10.81 13.76 -13.97
N ALA A 52 9.96 12.82 -14.40
CA ALA A 52 9.41 12.84 -15.76
C ALA A 52 8.52 14.07 -16.00
N ALA A 53 7.76 14.51 -15.00
CA ALA A 53 6.97 15.75 -15.06
C ALA A 53 7.88 16.97 -15.19
N LEU A 54 8.99 17.05 -14.42
CA LEU A 54 9.97 18.13 -14.54
C LEU A 54 10.58 18.19 -15.95
N VAL A 55 10.93 17.03 -16.53
CA VAL A 55 11.45 16.96 -17.90
C VAL A 55 10.38 17.42 -18.89
N PHE A 56 9.14 16.97 -18.74
CA PHE A 56 8.02 17.39 -19.60
C PHE A 56 7.81 18.90 -19.56
N TYR A 57 7.76 19.51 -18.38
CA TYR A 57 7.57 20.97 -18.25
C TYR A 57 8.75 21.80 -18.77
N ALA A 58 9.96 21.24 -18.78
CA ALA A 58 11.13 21.92 -19.29
C ALA A 58 11.32 21.77 -20.80
N THR A 59 10.90 20.64 -21.38
CA THR A 59 11.29 20.23 -22.75
C THR A 59 10.13 19.83 -23.64
N GLU A 60 8.92 19.73 -23.10
CA GLU A 60 7.71 19.21 -23.76
C GLU A 60 7.83 17.72 -24.21
N ILE A 61 8.89 17.03 -23.80
CA ILE A 61 9.01 15.60 -24.07
C ILE A 61 7.94 14.83 -23.27
N PRO A 62 7.10 14.00 -23.92
CA PRO A 62 6.03 13.26 -23.24
C PRO A 62 6.54 12.48 -22.02
N THR A 63 5.76 12.48 -20.93
CA THR A 63 6.20 11.93 -19.64
C THR A 63 6.52 10.43 -19.72
N TRP A 64 5.82 9.67 -20.57
CA TRP A 64 6.08 8.24 -20.75
C TRP A 64 7.47 7.95 -21.34
N ILE A 65 8.01 8.83 -22.23
CA ILE A 65 9.36 8.70 -22.78
C ILE A 65 10.39 8.91 -21.65
N SER A 66 10.25 9.99 -20.90
CA SER A 66 11.13 10.29 -19.77
C SER A 66 11.09 9.17 -18.71
N LEU A 67 9.90 8.65 -18.40
CA LEU A 67 9.72 7.51 -17.51
C LEU A 67 10.43 6.26 -18.05
N ALA A 68 10.34 6.00 -19.35
CA ALA A 68 11.02 4.86 -19.97
C ALA A 68 12.55 4.97 -19.80
N VAL A 69 13.13 6.12 -20.11
CA VAL A 69 14.56 6.37 -19.98
C VAL A 69 15.02 6.24 -18.52
N ILE A 70 14.31 6.87 -17.58
CA ILE A 70 14.62 6.79 -16.14
C ILE A 70 14.57 5.35 -15.67
N ASN A 71 13.48 4.62 -15.97
CA ASN A 71 13.32 3.24 -15.53
C ASN A 71 14.35 2.30 -16.17
N CYS A 72 14.65 2.44 -17.46
CA CYS A 72 15.71 1.66 -18.11
C CYS A 72 17.06 1.88 -17.43
N THR A 73 17.42 3.13 -17.16
CA THR A 73 18.67 3.48 -16.49
C THR A 73 18.73 2.87 -15.07
N LEU A 74 17.66 3.02 -14.29
CA LEU A 74 17.61 2.49 -12.93
C LEU A 74 17.62 0.96 -12.91
N LEU A 75 16.93 0.30 -13.83
CA LEU A 75 16.94 -1.15 -13.96
C LEU A 75 18.31 -1.68 -14.35
N LEU A 76 19.03 -1.01 -15.25
CA LEU A 76 20.41 -1.37 -15.59
C LEU A 76 21.35 -1.30 -14.39
N ILE A 77 21.21 -0.28 -13.54
CA ILE A 77 21.95 -0.17 -12.28
C ILE A 77 21.52 -1.30 -11.33
N ALA A 78 20.24 -1.58 -11.25
CA ALA A 78 19.67 -2.60 -10.37
C ALA A 78 20.08 -4.03 -10.74
N LEU A 79 20.37 -4.32 -12.01
CA LEU A 79 20.83 -5.64 -12.48
C LEU A 79 22.04 -6.17 -11.70
N LYS A 80 22.95 -5.27 -11.30
CA LYS A 80 24.15 -5.63 -10.51
C LYS A 80 23.88 -5.78 -9.01
N ALA A 81 22.77 -5.23 -8.53
CA ALA A 81 22.52 -5.09 -7.10
C ALA A 81 21.34 -5.92 -6.57
N LEU A 82 20.35 -6.22 -7.42
CA LEU A 82 19.08 -6.81 -7.02
C LEU A 82 18.83 -8.17 -7.67
N ASN A 83 17.90 -8.94 -7.07
CA ASN A 83 17.54 -10.27 -7.54
C ASN A 83 16.75 -10.21 -8.87
N LEU A 84 17.02 -11.17 -9.76
CA LEU A 84 16.39 -11.28 -11.08
C LEU A 84 14.85 -11.34 -11.02
N GLN A 85 14.27 -11.99 -10.00
CA GLN A 85 12.82 -12.02 -9.81
C GLN A 85 12.22 -10.64 -9.55
N PHE A 86 12.90 -9.79 -8.78
CA PHE A 86 12.48 -8.41 -8.56
C PHE A 86 12.52 -7.61 -9.85
N ILE A 87 13.58 -7.78 -10.63
CA ILE A 87 13.76 -7.08 -11.92
C ILE A 87 12.67 -7.43 -12.91
N ILE A 88 12.33 -8.72 -13.06
CA ILE A 88 11.27 -9.16 -14.00
C ILE A 88 9.90 -8.59 -13.58
N ARG A 89 9.58 -8.62 -12.28
CA ARG A 89 8.31 -8.06 -11.78
C ARG A 89 8.25 -6.53 -11.98
N THR A 90 9.35 -5.84 -11.69
CA THR A 90 9.45 -4.39 -11.90
C THR A 90 9.34 -4.05 -13.38
N LEU A 91 9.99 -4.80 -14.25
CA LEU A 91 9.91 -4.60 -15.70
C LEU A 91 8.47 -4.75 -16.23
N THR A 92 7.73 -5.75 -15.73
CA THR A 92 6.31 -5.92 -16.06
C THR A 92 5.48 -4.73 -15.60
N GLY A 93 5.65 -4.28 -14.35
CA GLY A 93 4.95 -3.12 -13.83
C GLY A 93 5.26 -1.84 -14.57
N VAL A 94 6.55 -1.60 -14.88
CA VAL A 94 6.99 -0.46 -15.70
C VAL A 94 6.39 -0.49 -17.09
N GLY A 95 6.36 -1.66 -17.76
CA GLY A 95 5.74 -1.78 -19.09
C GLY A 95 4.26 -1.40 -19.07
N ILE A 96 3.50 -1.86 -18.08
CA ILE A 96 2.09 -1.51 -17.89
C ILE A 96 1.94 -0.01 -17.58
N LEU A 97 2.81 0.55 -16.73
CA LEU A 97 2.80 1.97 -16.40
C LEU A 97 3.03 2.85 -17.61
N LEU A 98 4.07 2.55 -18.40
CA LEU A 98 4.40 3.31 -19.61
C LEU A 98 3.26 3.29 -20.62
N PHE A 99 2.62 2.12 -20.79
CA PHE A 99 1.46 1.99 -21.67
C PHE A 99 0.30 2.88 -21.22
N PHE A 100 -0.12 2.80 -19.93
CA PHE A 100 -1.24 3.58 -19.45
C PHE A 100 -0.92 5.07 -19.41
N VAL A 101 0.27 5.47 -18.94
CA VAL A 101 0.65 6.90 -18.91
C VAL A 101 0.71 7.47 -20.32
N GLY A 102 1.29 6.72 -21.29
CA GLY A 102 1.36 7.18 -22.66
C GLY A 102 0.00 7.36 -23.33
N VAL A 103 -0.89 6.37 -23.21
CA VAL A 103 -2.24 6.43 -23.77
C VAL A 103 -3.09 7.51 -23.09
N LEU A 104 -3.07 7.55 -21.76
CA LEU A 104 -3.90 8.50 -20.99
C LEU A 104 -3.38 9.94 -21.09
N GLN A 105 -2.08 10.16 -21.18
CA GLN A 105 -1.56 11.51 -21.41
C GLN A 105 -2.06 12.07 -22.73
N LEU A 106 -1.94 11.33 -23.84
CA LEU A 106 -2.45 11.75 -25.14
C LEU A 106 -3.97 11.96 -25.12
N PHE A 107 -4.70 11.10 -24.43
CA PHE A 107 -6.16 11.19 -24.32
C PHE A 107 -6.59 12.47 -23.54
N PHE A 108 -5.99 12.74 -22.38
CA PHE A 108 -6.36 13.88 -21.55
C PHE A 108 -5.79 15.22 -22.05
N GLU A 109 -4.71 15.21 -22.82
CA GLU A 109 -4.27 16.41 -23.56
C GLU A 109 -5.30 16.81 -24.63
N ALA A 110 -5.93 15.83 -25.30
CA ALA A 110 -6.98 16.08 -26.28
C ALA A 110 -8.36 16.34 -25.66
N HIS A 111 -8.65 15.72 -24.51
CA HIS A 111 -9.94 15.79 -23.81
C HIS A 111 -9.73 16.05 -22.32
N PRO A 112 -9.38 17.29 -21.94
CA PRO A 112 -9.13 17.61 -20.54
C PRO A 112 -10.41 17.45 -19.71
N ILE A 113 -10.31 16.74 -18.58
CA ILE A 113 -11.42 16.55 -17.63
C ILE A 113 -11.53 17.75 -16.70
N ILE A 114 -10.41 18.45 -16.45
CA ILE A 114 -10.33 19.57 -15.53
C ILE A 114 -9.82 20.81 -16.27
N THR A 115 -10.26 21.99 -15.80
CA THR A 115 -9.69 23.26 -16.23
C THR A 115 -8.52 23.59 -15.31
N ALA A 116 -7.30 23.62 -15.85
CA ALA A 116 -6.10 23.91 -15.07
C ALA A 116 -6.21 25.28 -14.36
N GLY A 117 -5.89 25.29 -13.07
CA GLY A 117 -5.94 26.48 -12.22
C GLY A 117 -7.27 26.73 -11.51
N GLU A 118 -8.35 26.03 -11.85
CA GLU A 118 -9.57 26.01 -11.06
C GLU A 118 -9.45 24.93 -9.98
N ASP A 119 -9.67 25.29 -8.70
CA ASP A 119 -9.62 24.35 -7.55
C ASP A 119 -8.41 23.41 -7.53
N LYS A 120 -7.21 23.93 -7.84
CA LYS A 120 -5.96 23.18 -7.89
C LYS A 120 -5.75 22.28 -6.66
N PHE A 121 -6.16 22.74 -5.48
CA PHE A 121 -6.07 21.95 -4.26
C PHE A 121 -6.94 20.69 -4.34
N MET A 122 -8.17 20.80 -4.84
CA MET A 122 -9.06 19.66 -5.03
C MET A 122 -8.48 18.65 -6.03
N HIS A 123 -7.91 19.13 -7.14
CA HIS A 123 -7.25 18.25 -8.12
C HIS A 123 -6.07 17.51 -7.52
N VAL A 124 -5.28 18.16 -6.66
CA VAL A 124 -4.19 17.54 -5.93
C VAL A 124 -4.68 16.47 -4.95
N LEU A 125 -5.80 16.72 -4.25
CA LEU A 125 -6.40 15.73 -3.35
C LEU A 125 -6.90 14.49 -4.12
N ILE A 126 -7.64 14.71 -5.22
CA ILE A 126 -8.18 13.61 -6.04
C ILE A 126 -7.03 12.80 -6.67
N GLY A 127 -6.08 13.49 -7.32
CA GLY A 127 -4.91 12.87 -7.93
C GLY A 127 -4.07 12.11 -6.91
N GLY A 128 -3.87 12.69 -5.71
CA GLY A 128 -3.17 12.04 -4.59
C GLY A 128 -3.91 10.81 -4.07
N ALA A 129 -5.23 10.88 -3.92
CA ALA A 129 -6.04 9.75 -3.48
C ALA A 129 -6.03 8.61 -4.52
N MET A 130 -6.20 8.92 -5.80
CA MET A 130 -6.15 7.93 -6.89
C MET A 130 -4.75 7.34 -7.04
N GLY A 131 -3.72 8.18 -6.95
CA GLY A 131 -2.31 7.78 -6.99
C GLY A 131 -1.95 6.87 -5.83
N GLY A 132 -2.31 7.26 -4.61
CA GLY A 132 -2.07 6.49 -3.39
C GLY A 132 -2.82 5.16 -3.39
N ALA A 133 -4.10 5.14 -3.79
CA ALA A 133 -4.87 3.91 -3.92
C ALA A 133 -4.24 2.97 -4.96
N GLY A 134 -3.82 3.52 -6.10
CA GLY A 134 -3.13 2.78 -7.15
C GLY A 134 -1.84 2.13 -6.67
N LEU A 135 -0.96 2.91 -6.04
CA LEU A 135 0.29 2.40 -5.46
C LEU A 135 0.03 1.37 -4.37
N GLY A 136 -0.96 1.61 -3.49
CA GLY A 136 -1.35 0.68 -2.44
C GLY A 136 -1.78 -0.68 -2.99
N LEU A 137 -2.56 -0.71 -4.08
CA LEU A 137 -2.93 -1.95 -4.77
C LEU A 137 -1.72 -2.66 -5.36
N VAL A 138 -0.81 -1.94 -6.02
CA VAL A 138 0.41 -2.50 -6.60
C VAL A 138 1.28 -3.15 -5.53
N PHE A 139 1.57 -2.43 -4.43
CA PHE A 139 2.44 -2.93 -3.35
C PHE A 139 1.80 -4.07 -2.56
N SER A 140 0.48 -4.05 -2.33
CA SER A 140 -0.22 -5.16 -1.64
C SER A 140 -0.10 -6.48 -2.39
N HIS A 141 0.07 -6.43 -3.72
CA HIS A 141 0.21 -7.61 -4.58
C HIS A 141 1.66 -7.89 -5.00
N ASN A 142 2.64 -7.35 -4.24
CA ASN A 142 4.08 -7.51 -4.49
C ASN A 142 4.52 -7.03 -5.89
N GLY A 143 3.80 -6.03 -6.45
CA GLY A 143 4.18 -5.31 -7.64
C GLY A 143 5.16 -4.18 -7.33
N SER A 144 5.69 -3.54 -8.36
CA SER A 144 6.49 -2.32 -8.29
C SER A 144 6.20 -1.50 -9.54
N THR A 145 6.13 -0.20 -9.40
CA THR A 145 6.02 0.75 -10.52
C THR A 145 7.38 1.14 -11.09
N GLY A 146 8.45 0.56 -10.54
CA GLY A 146 9.83 0.94 -10.90
C GLY A 146 10.22 2.30 -10.31
N GLY A 147 11.03 3.04 -11.04
CA GLY A 147 11.40 4.39 -10.68
C GLY A 147 12.17 4.48 -9.37
N THR A 148 11.77 5.41 -8.52
CA THR A 148 12.43 5.67 -7.24
C THR A 148 12.33 4.54 -6.24
N ASP A 149 11.39 3.58 -6.41
CA ASP A 149 11.36 2.33 -5.64
C ASP A 149 12.71 1.61 -5.73
N ILE A 150 13.32 1.61 -6.92
CA ILE A 150 14.65 1.01 -7.14
C ILE A 150 15.72 1.78 -6.36
N ILE A 151 15.68 3.11 -6.39
CA ILE A 151 16.63 3.97 -5.65
C ILE A 151 16.45 3.71 -4.15
N THR A 152 15.21 3.65 -3.67
CA THR A 152 14.89 3.39 -2.27
C THR A 152 15.46 2.04 -1.80
N VAL A 153 15.30 0.98 -2.60
CA VAL A 153 15.87 -0.34 -2.30
C VAL A 153 17.40 -0.29 -2.27
N LEU A 154 18.02 0.45 -3.20
CA LEU A 154 19.47 0.62 -3.23
C LEU A 154 19.98 1.41 -2.01
N LEU A 155 19.31 2.51 -1.63
CA LEU A 155 19.65 3.27 -0.42
C LEU A 155 19.50 2.43 0.85
N ASN A 156 18.42 1.64 0.95
CA ASN A 156 18.26 0.71 2.05
C ASN A 156 19.40 -0.30 2.12
N LYS A 157 19.80 -0.88 0.98
CA LYS A 157 20.84 -1.91 0.90
C LYS A 157 22.23 -1.38 1.25
N TYR A 158 22.60 -0.20 0.74
CA TYR A 158 23.98 0.32 0.85
C TYR A 158 24.19 1.26 2.04
N PHE A 159 23.13 1.96 2.48
CA PHE A 159 23.21 2.96 3.56
C PHE A 159 22.47 2.55 4.84
N ASN A 160 21.90 1.33 4.90
CA ASN A 160 21.11 0.85 6.04
C ASN A 160 19.98 1.81 6.47
N MET A 161 19.47 2.61 5.54
CA MET A 161 18.32 3.48 5.78
C MET A 161 17.03 2.64 5.79
N SER A 162 16.08 2.96 6.66
CA SER A 162 14.75 2.35 6.55
C SER A 162 14.10 2.73 5.20
N PHE A 163 13.33 1.81 4.62
CA PHE A 163 12.70 2.01 3.31
C PHE A 163 11.91 3.33 3.24
N GLY A 164 11.09 3.61 4.26
CA GLY A 164 10.30 4.84 4.31
C GLY A 164 11.15 6.11 4.36
N ARG A 165 12.26 6.12 5.12
CA ARG A 165 13.16 7.28 5.15
C ARG A 165 13.85 7.51 3.81
N ALA A 166 14.30 6.44 3.16
CA ALA A 166 14.94 6.53 1.85
C ALA A 166 13.96 7.08 0.80
N MET A 167 12.71 6.59 0.80
CA MET A 167 11.65 7.07 -0.08
C MET A 167 11.36 8.55 0.15
N GLN A 168 11.12 8.94 1.41
CA GLN A 168 10.87 10.36 1.76
C GLN A 168 12.02 11.28 1.35
N PHE A 169 13.26 10.84 1.54
CA PHE A 169 14.43 11.62 1.16
C PHE A 169 14.48 11.86 -0.36
N VAL A 170 14.26 10.81 -1.16
CA VAL A 170 14.23 10.91 -2.61
C VAL A 170 13.09 11.80 -3.08
N ASP A 171 11.89 11.59 -2.57
CA ASP A 171 10.71 12.35 -2.95
C ASP A 171 10.83 13.83 -2.57
N CYS A 172 11.31 14.13 -1.37
CA CYS A 172 11.56 15.50 -0.93
C CYS A 172 12.59 16.20 -1.81
N THR A 173 13.67 15.50 -2.20
CA THR A 173 14.70 16.04 -3.09
C THR A 173 14.11 16.39 -4.46
N ILE A 174 13.26 15.53 -5.02
CA ILE A 174 12.61 15.76 -6.32
C ILE A 174 11.64 16.94 -6.22
N ILE A 175 10.79 16.97 -5.20
CA ILE A 175 9.81 18.06 -5.00
C ILE A 175 10.54 19.39 -4.81
N CYS A 176 11.60 19.44 -3.99
CA CYS A 176 12.38 20.66 -3.81
C CYS A 176 13.09 21.10 -5.09
N SER A 177 13.54 20.16 -5.93
CA SER A 177 14.17 20.49 -7.21
C SER A 177 13.23 21.20 -8.19
N SER A 178 11.92 21.05 -8.02
CA SER A 178 10.93 21.77 -8.83
C SER A 178 11.05 23.27 -8.71
N TYR A 179 11.58 23.78 -7.60
CA TYR A 179 11.83 25.22 -7.42
C TYR A 179 12.83 25.79 -8.45
N LEU A 180 13.77 24.98 -8.91
CA LEU A 180 14.73 25.41 -9.92
C LEU A 180 14.04 25.76 -11.25
N LEU A 181 12.98 25.04 -11.58
CA LEU A 181 12.22 25.23 -12.82
C LEU A 181 11.13 26.30 -12.69
N PHE A 182 10.30 26.19 -11.66
CA PHE A 182 9.11 27.02 -11.53
C PHE A 182 9.33 28.32 -10.73
N ARG A 183 10.39 28.39 -9.92
CA ARG A 183 10.65 29.52 -8.99
C ARG A 183 9.45 29.83 -8.10
N SER A 184 8.61 28.85 -7.84
CA SER A 184 7.36 28.96 -7.09
C SER A 184 7.39 28.04 -5.87
N THR A 185 7.17 28.61 -4.68
CA THR A 185 6.97 27.84 -3.44
C THR A 185 5.65 27.11 -3.44
N GLU A 186 4.66 27.61 -4.17
CA GLU A 186 3.34 26.99 -4.33
C GLU A 186 3.46 25.58 -4.90
N THR A 187 4.29 25.37 -5.92
CA THR A 187 4.51 24.05 -6.53
C THR A 187 5.07 23.04 -5.50
N ILE A 188 5.96 23.49 -4.62
CA ILE A 188 6.50 22.64 -3.53
C ILE A 188 5.38 22.28 -2.56
N VAL A 189 4.58 23.25 -2.13
CA VAL A 189 3.47 23.02 -1.17
C VAL A 189 2.46 22.01 -1.71
N TYR A 190 2.06 22.15 -2.98
CA TYR A 190 1.16 21.20 -3.61
C TYR A 190 1.80 19.82 -3.82
N GLY A 191 3.09 19.74 -4.14
CA GLY A 191 3.82 18.48 -4.23
C GLY A 191 3.88 17.75 -2.89
N VAL A 192 4.12 18.47 -1.80
CA VAL A 192 4.07 17.93 -0.44
C VAL A 192 2.66 17.47 -0.08
N ALA A 193 1.63 18.29 -0.38
CA ALA A 193 0.24 17.93 -0.12
C ALA A 193 -0.16 16.66 -0.87
N PHE A 194 0.21 16.55 -2.16
CA PHE A 194 0.02 15.33 -2.94
C PHE A 194 0.64 14.11 -2.27
N THR A 195 1.93 14.23 -1.89
CA THR A 195 2.68 13.11 -1.29
C THR A 195 2.06 12.67 0.04
N LEU A 196 1.61 13.61 0.88
CA LEU A 196 0.92 13.29 2.13
C LEU A 196 -0.38 12.52 1.87
N VAL A 197 -1.25 13.01 0.98
CA VAL A 197 -2.50 12.33 0.66
C VAL A 197 -2.24 10.96 0.06
N ALA A 198 -1.34 10.87 -0.92
CA ALA A 198 -1.00 9.61 -1.57
C ALA A 198 -0.44 8.58 -0.58
N THR A 199 0.43 9.00 0.35
CA THR A 199 0.98 8.11 1.37
C THR A 199 -0.11 7.60 2.33
N ILE A 200 -0.97 8.48 2.83
CA ILE A 200 -2.06 8.10 3.75
C ILE A 200 -3.00 7.09 3.08
N VAL A 201 -3.42 7.35 1.84
CA VAL A 201 -4.31 6.47 1.11
C VAL A 201 -3.62 5.15 0.75
N CYS A 202 -2.35 5.19 0.34
CA CYS A 202 -1.55 4.02 0.05
C CYS A 202 -1.45 3.11 1.29
N ASP A 203 -1.09 3.68 2.44
CA ASP A 203 -1.00 2.95 3.71
C ASP A 203 -2.36 2.37 4.11
N TYR A 204 -3.45 3.10 3.90
CA TYR A 204 -4.79 2.60 4.16
C TYR A 204 -5.13 1.38 3.30
N VAL A 205 -4.79 1.40 2.00
CA VAL A 205 -5.02 0.28 1.08
C VAL A 205 -4.15 -0.92 1.44
N ILE A 206 -2.85 -0.70 1.72
CA ILE A 206 -1.92 -1.78 2.10
C ILE A 206 -2.36 -2.44 3.41
N ASN A 207 -2.67 -1.63 4.42
CA ASN A 207 -2.95 -2.11 5.76
C ASN A 207 -4.41 -2.55 5.95
N GLY A 208 -5.34 -1.98 5.17
CA GLY A 208 -6.78 -2.20 5.34
C GLY A 208 -7.22 -3.67 5.24
N SER A 209 -6.56 -4.46 4.39
CA SER A 209 -6.89 -5.88 4.19
C SER A 209 -6.11 -6.85 5.09
N ARG A 210 -5.08 -6.38 5.80
CA ARG A 210 -4.15 -7.23 6.58
C ARG A 210 -4.17 -6.97 8.09
N GLN A 211 -4.96 -6.01 8.55
CA GLN A 211 -5.01 -5.70 9.97
C GLN A 211 -5.53 -6.88 10.77
N THR A 212 -4.74 -7.30 11.75
CA THR A 212 -5.10 -8.30 12.74
C THR A 212 -5.35 -7.62 14.06
N VAL A 213 -6.30 -8.15 14.81
CA VAL A 213 -6.74 -7.63 16.09
C VAL A 213 -6.59 -8.72 17.15
N GLN A 214 -6.04 -8.35 18.28
CA GLN A 214 -6.02 -9.16 19.48
C GLN A 214 -7.09 -8.68 20.45
N PHE A 215 -7.92 -9.60 20.90
CA PHE A 215 -8.84 -9.39 22.00
C PHE A 215 -8.28 -10.01 23.26
N LEU A 216 -8.38 -9.25 24.35
CA LEU A 216 -8.21 -9.74 25.72
C LEU A 216 -9.58 -9.63 26.38
N ILE A 217 -10.16 -10.75 26.79
CA ILE A 217 -11.54 -10.83 27.30
C ILE A 217 -11.50 -11.41 28.72
N ILE A 218 -12.06 -10.68 29.68
CA ILE A 218 -12.24 -11.14 31.06
C ILE A 218 -13.73 -11.22 31.32
N SER A 219 -14.22 -12.43 31.59
CA SER A 219 -15.63 -12.71 31.85
C SER A 219 -15.81 -13.90 32.78
N LYS A 220 -16.85 -13.90 33.57
CA LYS A 220 -17.25 -15.09 34.34
C LYS A 220 -17.82 -16.18 33.48
N LYS A 221 -18.32 -15.85 32.28
CA LYS A 221 -18.84 -16.77 31.27
C LYS A 221 -17.82 -17.09 30.18
N TYR A 222 -16.55 -17.14 30.55
CA TYR A 222 -15.45 -17.30 29.61
C TYR A 222 -15.57 -18.56 28.76
N GLN A 223 -16.09 -19.67 29.30
CA GLN A 223 -16.27 -20.92 28.55
C GLN A 223 -17.28 -20.78 27.43
N GLU A 224 -18.47 -20.22 27.73
CA GLU A 224 -19.50 -19.99 26.74
C GLU A 224 -19.00 -19.04 25.62
N ILE A 225 -18.26 -17.99 26.00
CA ILE A 225 -17.67 -17.04 25.04
C ILE A 225 -16.61 -17.74 24.16
N ALA A 226 -15.74 -18.56 24.76
CA ALA A 226 -14.71 -19.28 24.02
C ALA A 226 -15.31 -20.27 23.02
N ASP A 227 -16.32 -21.05 23.44
CA ASP A 227 -16.99 -22.01 22.58
C ASP A 227 -17.73 -21.32 21.43
N ALA A 228 -18.44 -20.23 21.70
CA ALA A 228 -19.14 -19.47 20.68
C ALA A 228 -18.17 -18.79 19.68
N ILE A 229 -17.07 -18.22 20.14
CA ILE A 229 -16.05 -17.67 19.22
C ILE A 229 -15.44 -18.77 18.35
N ASN A 230 -15.19 -19.95 18.93
CA ASN A 230 -14.62 -21.06 18.19
C ASN A 230 -15.57 -21.62 17.12
N THR A 231 -16.88 -21.69 17.43
CA THR A 231 -17.90 -22.22 16.51
C THR A 231 -18.38 -21.21 15.49
N ASP A 232 -18.73 -20.01 15.91
CA ASP A 232 -19.41 -19.01 15.08
C ASP A 232 -18.39 -18.17 14.28
N VAL A 233 -17.32 -17.70 14.92
CA VAL A 233 -16.27 -16.91 14.26
C VAL A 233 -15.16 -17.79 13.66
N ARG A 234 -15.08 -19.05 14.08
CA ARG A 234 -14.07 -20.02 13.66
C ARG A 234 -12.63 -19.55 13.92
N ARG A 235 -12.43 -18.96 15.09
CA ARG A 235 -11.11 -18.50 15.55
C ARG A 235 -10.71 -19.22 16.82
N GLY A 236 -9.42 -19.55 16.88
CA GLY A 236 -8.84 -20.16 18.07
C GLY A 236 -8.87 -19.20 19.25
N VAL A 237 -9.20 -19.74 20.41
CA VAL A 237 -9.22 -19.04 21.69
C VAL A 237 -8.19 -19.66 22.61
N THR A 238 -7.36 -18.84 23.25
CA THR A 238 -6.40 -19.29 24.26
C THR A 238 -6.86 -18.80 25.61
N LEU A 239 -6.99 -19.71 26.57
CA LEU A 239 -7.30 -19.41 27.96
C LEU A 239 -5.97 -19.22 28.73
N ILE A 240 -5.90 -18.15 29.52
CA ILE A 240 -4.83 -17.91 30.49
C ILE A 240 -5.46 -17.74 31.86
N GLU A 241 -5.06 -18.61 32.78
CA GLU A 241 -5.44 -18.53 34.19
C GLU A 241 -4.57 -17.47 34.88
N GLY A 242 -5.22 -16.53 35.54
CA GLY A 242 -4.57 -15.43 36.22
C GLY A 242 -5.16 -15.20 37.62
N LYS A 243 -4.59 -14.25 38.35
CA LYS A 243 -5.08 -13.85 39.67
C LYS A 243 -5.27 -12.34 39.75
N GLY A 244 -6.46 -11.91 40.07
CA GLY A 244 -6.76 -10.51 40.30
C GLY A 244 -5.97 -9.98 41.50
N TRP A 245 -5.07 -9.02 41.28
CA TRP A 245 -4.20 -8.54 42.35
C TRP A 245 -4.97 -7.89 43.48
N TYR A 246 -6.01 -7.10 43.16
CA TYR A 246 -6.85 -6.44 44.17
C TYR A 246 -7.84 -7.41 44.82
N SER A 247 -8.56 -8.17 44.05
CA SER A 247 -9.61 -9.07 44.53
C SER A 247 -9.08 -10.35 45.18
N LYS A 248 -7.82 -10.72 44.87
CA LYS A 248 -7.17 -12.00 45.23
C LYS A 248 -7.92 -13.23 44.72
N LYS A 249 -8.87 -13.05 43.80
CA LYS A 249 -9.65 -14.12 43.17
C LYS A 249 -9.00 -14.55 41.87
N ASP A 250 -9.26 -15.78 41.47
CA ASP A 250 -8.85 -16.30 40.18
C ASP A 250 -9.64 -15.61 39.07
N VAL A 251 -8.99 -15.35 37.96
CA VAL A 251 -9.51 -14.63 36.78
C VAL A 251 -9.06 -15.34 35.53
N ASP A 252 -10.03 -15.68 34.69
CA ASP A 252 -9.77 -16.31 33.41
C ASP A 252 -9.75 -15.26 32.29
N LEU A 253 -8.63 -15.22 31.57
CA LEU A 253 -8.39 -14.31 30.48
C LEU A 253 -8.38 -15.06 29.16
N LEU A 254 -9.30 -14.71 28.25
CA LEU A 254 -9.28 -15.24 26.89
C LEU A 254 -8.45 -14.32 25.98
N ILE A 255 -7.56 -14.93 25.20
CA ILE A 255 -6.84 -14.27 24.11
C ILE A 255 -7.39 -14.79 22.79
N VAL A 256 -7.84 -13.87 21.94
CA VAL A 256 -8.36 -14.19 20.61
C VAL A 256 -7.67 -13.34 19.57
N LEU A 257 -7.15 -13.96 18.53
CA LEU A 257 -6.54 -13.29 17.39
C LEU A 257 -7.49 -13.42 16.19
N THR A 258 -7.91 -12.28 15.62
CA THR A 258 -8.84 -12.25 14.49
C THR A 258 -8.39 -11.26 13.43
N ARG A 259 -8.96 -11.36 12.22
CA ARG A 259 -8.86 -10.29 11.23
C ARG A 259 -9.77 -9.12 11.65
N LYS A 260 -9.40 -7.89 11.27
CA LYS A 260 -10.17 -6.69 11.63
C LYS A 260 -11.65 -6.77 11.22
N TYR A 261 -11.94 -7.34 10.06
CA TYR A 261 -13.32 -7.47 9.58
C TYR A 261 -14.19 -8.42 10.42
N GLU A 262 -13.58 -9.35 11.17
CA GLU A 262 -14.26 -10.28 12.07
C GLU A 262 -14.50 -9.67 13.47
N SER A 263 -13.90 -8.51 13.76
CA SER A 263 -14.00 -7.90 15.09
C SER A 263 -15.41 -7.61 15.54
N GLN A 264 -16.30 -7.23 14.61
CA GLN A 264 -17.71 -6.96 14.95
C GLN A 264 -18.45 -8.23 15.35
N GLU A 265 -18.16 -9.37 14.73
CA GLU A 265 -18.73 -10.66 15.07
C GLU A 265 -18.27 -11.10 16.47
N VAL A 266 -16.98 -10.94 16.78
CA VAL A 266 -16.46 -11.21 18.13
C VAL A 266 -17.14 -10.35 19.18
N PHE A 267 -17.29 -9.05 18.96
CA PHE A 267 -18.02 -8.18 19.87
C PHE A 267 -19.49 -8.57 20.02
N ALA A 268 -20.15 -8.96 18.94
CA ALA A 268 -21.54 -9.39 18.97
C ALA A 268 -21.73 -10.66 19.83
N VAL A 269 -20.83 -11.64 19.68
CA VAL A 269 -20.82 -12.86 20.50
C VAL A 269 -20.62 -12.52 21.98
N ILE A 270 -19.60 -11.72 22.30
CA ILE A 270 -19.33 -11.36 23.70
C ILE A 270 -20.53 -10.63 24.31
N LYS A 271 -21.07 -9.64 23.61
CA LYS A 271 -22.21 -8.85 24.11
C LYS A 271 -23.48 -9.68 24.32
N ALA A 272 -23.69 -10.69 23.47
CA ALA A 272 -24.85 -11.57 23.58
C ALA A 272 -24.76 -12.49 24.81
N ILE A 273 -23.55 -12.93 25.20
CA ILE A 273 -23.34 -13.88 26.30
C ILE A 273 -23.12 -13.16 27.62
N ASP A 274 -22.26 -12.15 27.63
CA ASP A 274 -21.91 -11.38 28.84
C ASP A 274 -21.70 -9.89 28.49
N PRO A 275 -22.75 -9.07 28.65
CA PRO A 275 -22.66 -7.63 28.41
C PRO A 275 -21.69 -6.90 29.36
N ASP A 276 -21.39 -7.50 30.52
CA ASP A 276 -20.53 -6.93 31.56
C ASP A 276 -19.06 -7.39 31.42
N ALA A 277 -18.75 -8.16 30.38
CA ALA A 277 -17.39 -8.61 30.13
C ALA A 277 -16.45 -7.43 29.90
N VAL A 278 -15.25 -7.49 30.48
CA VAL A 278 -14.18 -6.53 30.19
C VAL A 278 -13.43 -6.97 28.95
N VAL A 279 -13.47 -6.13 27.92
CA VAL A 279 -12.86 -6.43 26.61
C VAL A 279 -11.84 -5.35 26.25
N SER A 280 -10.60 -5.75 26.03
CA SER A 280 -9.57 -4.90 25.45
C SER A 280 -9.27 -5.35 24.02
N GLN A 281 -9.29 -4.41 23.09
CA GLN A 281 -8.97 -4.64 21.68
C GLN A 281 -7.71 -3.90 21.30
N THR A 282 -6.73 -4.60 20.72
CA THR A 282 -5.45 -4.02 20.31
C THR A 282 -5.13 -4.42 18.86
N PHE A 283 -4.67 -3.48 18.05
CA PHE A 283 -4.20 -3.77 16.71
C PHE A 283 -2.80 -4.37 16.75
N CYS A 284 -2.63 -5.52 16.10
CA CYS A 284 -1.33 -6.16 15.94
C CYS A 284 -0.72 -5.76 14.61
N GLN A 285 0.56 -5.35 14.61
CA GLN A 285 1.28 -4.99 13.38
C GLN A 285 1.52 -6.19 12.45
N GLY A 286 1.56 -7.42 12.98
CA GLY A 286 1.67 -8.64 12.19
C GLY A 286 1.39 -9.87 13.06
N VAL A 287 0.54 -10.75 12.53
CA VAL A 287 0.31 -12.09 13.07
C VAL A 287 0.56 -13.07 11.95
N PHE A 288 1.43 -14.03 12.21
CA PHE A 288 1.86 -15.02 11.23
C PHE A 288 1.58 -16.43 11.77
N GLY A 289 1.23 -17.36 10.90
CA GLY A 289 0.97 -18.73 11.25
C GLY A 289 -0.33 -19.27 10.66
N GLU A 290 -0.83 -20.35 11.24
CA GLU A 290 -2.05 -21.03 10.78
C GLU A 290 -3.27 -20.10 10.94
N GLY A 291 -4.04 -19.93 9.87
CA GLY A 291 -5.18 -18.99 9.82
C GLY A 291 -4.81 -17.53 9.55
N PHE A 292 -3.52 -17.18 9.48
CA PHE A 292 -2.98 -15.85 9.20
C PHE A 292 -1.96 -15.86 8.06
N ASP A 293 -1.17 -14.81 7.94
CA ASP A 293 -0.14 -14.72 6.91
C ASP A 293 0.99 -15.72 7.18
N LYS A 294 1.56 -16.29 6.12
CA LYS A 294 2.67 -17.26 6.27
C LYS A 294 3.95 -16.51 6.65
N ILE A 295 4.71 -17.11 7.56
CA ILE A 295 6.09 -16.70 7.84
C ILE A 295 6.89 -16.88 6.55
N LYS A 296 7.53 -15.81 6.09
CA LYS A 296 8.37 -15.82 4.87
C LYS A 296 9.80 -16.13 5.22
#